data_91e29a1f6ad4b3aa4e6be3d0ce12643d
#
_entry.id   91e29a1f6ad4b3aa4e6be3d0ce12643d
#
_cell.length_a   1.000
_cell.length_b   1.000
_cell.length_c   1.000
_cell.angle_alpha   90.00
_cell.angle_beta   90.00
_cell.angle_gamma   90.00
#
_symmetry.space_group_name_H-M   'P 1'
#
loop_
_entity.id
_entity.type
_entity.pdbx_description
1 polymer ?
#
loop_
_entity_poly.entity_id
_entity_poly.type
_entity_poly.pdbx_seq_one_letter_code
_entity_poly.pdbx_strand_id
1 'polypeptide(L)'
;GIGGWWSNAFVYTAGDTMVTYDGEKFHNNMNSAKIERAQAVLEDIFKSNLIKRGWIGPEAAFVSDDMLFYGMGTWAYNGAALSVPDSTIQIVPLPKDPEQDENFVSAKINAYMWVRGSENGDVVKAWLDCNRLVNYDSKYTEATKQKFLENNAGWTSEMYDIAMDFYDPDKFTMTYDYGYGLSTLMGDEVMSILYEGIANEQSENWVQTRDTYSSVVDEEIAVYD
;
A
#
# COMPACT_ATOMS: atom_id res chain seq x y z
N GLY A 1 -7.70 12.80 13.36
CA GLY A 1 -7.53 12.87 11.90
C GLY A 1 -6.93 11.60 11.32
N ILE A 2 -6.78 11.56 10.03
CA ILE A 2 -6.11 10.50 9.27
C ILE A 2 -4.92 11.14 8.55
N GLY A 3 -3.75 10.52 8.60
CA GLY A 3 -2.54 10.99 7.92
C GLY A 3 -1.78 9.86 7.22
N GLY A 4 -0.69 10.20 6.53
CA GLY A 4 0.20 9.25 5.86
C GLY A 4 -0.14 8.94 4.41
N TRP A 5 0.58 8.00 3.82
CA TRP A 5 0.40 7.54 2.44
C TRP A 5 -0.52 6.33 2.38
N TRP A 6 -1.79 6.56 2.35
CA TRP A 6 -2.77 5.49 2.44
C TRP A 6 -3.83 5.53 1.32
N SER A 7 -4.01 6.66 0.65
CA SER A 7 -5.11 6.87 -0.28
C SER A 7 -5.11 5.87 -1.45
N ASN A 8 -3.97 5.66 -2.11
CA ASN A 8 -3.88 4.68 -3.19
C ASN A 8 -4.12 3.26 -2.67
N ALA A 9 -3.50 2.92 -1.52
CA ALA A 9 -3.70 1.61 -0.90
C ALA A 9 -5.17 1.38 -0.53
N PHE A 10 -5.88 2.43 -0.08
CA PHE A 10 -7.32 2.36 0.19
C PHE A 10 -8.12 2.08 -1.09
N VAL A 11 -7.84 2.77 -2.20
CA VAL A 11 -8.54 2.51 -3.47
C VAL A 11 -8.38 1.04 -3.88
N TYR A 12 -7.19 0.49 -3.71
CA TYR A 12 -6.88 -0.88 -4.13
C TYR A 12 -7.49 -1.95 -3.22
N THR A 13 -8.04 -1.59 -2.06
CA THR A 13 -8.86 -2.51 -1.24
C THR A 13 -10.19 -2.86 -1.90
N ALA A 14 -10.61 -2.13 -2.93
CA ALA A 14 -11.74 -2.48 -3.77
C ALA A 14 -11.49 -3.68 -4.71
N GLY A 15 -10.25 -4.19 -4.76
CA GLY A 15 -9.88 -5.37 -5.55
C GLY A 15 -9.54 -5.07 -7.00
N ASP A 16 -9.28 -3.79 -7.32
CA ASP A 16 -8.80 -3.35 -8.61
C ASP A 16 -7.67 -2.34 -8.43
N THR A 17 -6.78 -2.22 -9.43
CA THR A 17 -5.72 -1.21 -9.47
C THR A 17 -5.81 -0.40 -10.76
N MET A 18 -5.17 0.76 -10.80
CA MET A 18 -5.26 1.67 -11.94
C MET A 18 -4.74 1.03 -13.23
N VAL A 19 -3.65 0.25 -13.13
CA VAL A 19 -3.10 -0.50 -14.25
C VAL A 19 -2.83 -1.93 -13.81
N THR A 20 -3.42 -2.88 -14.53
CA THR A 20 -3.23 -4.33 -14.32
C THR A 20 -2.47 -4.96 -15.48
N TYR A 21 -1.94 -6.17 -15.27
CA TYR A 21 -1.31 -7.01 -16.28
C TYR A 21 -1.96 -8.39 -16.29
N ASP A 22 -2.42 -8.85 -17.45
CA ASP A 22 -3.12 -10.13 -17.58
C ASP A 22 -2.20 -11.32 -17.97
N GLY A 23 -0.91 -11.06 -18.11
CA GLY A 23 0.09 -12.03 -18.57
C GLY A 23 0.52 -11.81 -20.03
N GLU A 24 -0.20 -11.00 -20.79
CA GLU A 24 0.09 -10.66 -22.17
C GLU A 24 0.29 -9.17 -22.37
N LYS A 25 -0.58 -8.34 -21.79
CA LYS A 25 -0.55 -6.89 -21.91
C LYS A 25 -1.03 -6.16 -20.69
N PHE A 26 -0.77 -4.86 -20.66
CA PHE A 26 -1.25 -3.95 -19.64
C PHE A 26 -2.63 -3.40 -19.95
N HIS A 27 -3.45 -3.18 -18.92
CA HIS A 27 -4.80 -2.65 -19.03
C HIS A 27 -4.98 -1.44 -18.13
N ASN A 28 -5.50 -0.37 -18.68
CA ASN A 28 -5.93 0.79 -17.93
C ASN A 28 -7.33 0.53 -17.34
N ASN A 29 -7.41 0.49 -16.02
CA ASN A 29 -8.65 0.25 -15.28
C ASN A 29 -9.23 1.51 -14.62
N MET A 30 -8.81 2.70 -15.04
CA MET A 30 -9.35 3.95 -14.49
C MET A 30 -10.88 4.05 -14.59
N ASN A 31 -11.49 3.31 -15.54
CA ASN A 31 -12.95 3.21 -15.69
C ASN A 31 -13.61 2.10 -14.85
N SER A 32 -12.88 1.43 -13.97
CA SER A 32 -13.43 0.40 -13.11
C SER A 32 -14.45 0.98 -12.13
N ALA A 33 -15.62 0.35 -12.05
CA ALA A 33 -16.66 0.72 -11.09
C ALA A 33 -16.20 0.54 -9.63
N LYS A 34 -15.29 -0.40 -9.37
CA LYS A 34 -14.70 -0.62 -8.05
C LYS A 34 -13.83 0.57 -7.65
N ILE A 35 -12.97 1.03 -8.57
CA ILE A 35 -12.13 2.21 -8.35
C ILE A 35 -13.00 3.45 -8.14
N GLU A 36 -14.04 3.64 -8.97
CA GLU A 36 -14.94 4.78 -8.86
C GLU A 36 -15.63 4.83 -7.49
N ARG A 37 -16.12 3.68 -6.96
CA ARG A 37 -16.69 3.63 -5.61
C ARG A 37 -15.69 3.98 -4.51
N ALA A 38 -14.50 3.41 -4.57
CA ALA A 38 -13.46 3.70 -3.58
C ALA A 38 -13.03 5.17 -3.61
N GLN A 39 -12.90 5.74 -4.81
CA GLN A 39 -12.59 7.16 -4.99
C GLN A 39 -13.70 8.07 -4.44
N ALA A 40 -14.98 7.72 -4.62
CA ALA A 40 -16.09 8.49 -4.07
C ALA A 40 -16.02 8.54 -2.53
N VAL A 41 -15.69 7.44 -1.87
CA VAL A 41 -15.49 7.41 -0.41
C VAL A 41 -14.31 8.29 0.00
N LEU A 42 -13.21 8.23 -0.74
CA LEU A 42 -12.06 9.10 -0.47
C LEU A 42 -12.39 10.58 -0.62
N GLU A 43 -13.12 10.96 -1.67
CA GLU A 43 -13.59 12.33 -1.85
C GLU A 43 -14.36 12.83 -0.64
N ASP A 44 -15.27 12.02 -0.12
CA ASP A 44 -16.07 12.37 1.07
C ASP A 44 -15.16 12.53 2.30
N ILE A 45 -14.18 11.65 2.48
CA ILE A 45 -13.21 11.77 3.57
C ILE A 45 -12.37 13.05 3.42
N PHE A 46 -11.91 13.38 2.21
CA PHE A 46 -11.12 14.60 1.97
C PHE A 46 -11.96 15.88 2.19
N LYS A 47 -13.24 15.87 1.81
CA LYS A 47 -14.18 16.97 2.05
C LYS A 47 -14.55 17.16 3.52
N SER A 48 -14.45 16.09 4.33
CA SER A 48 -14.84 16.13 5.75
C SER A 48 -13.89 16.93 6.66
N ASN A 49 -12.73 17.39 6.18
CA ASN A 49 -11.65 17.97 6.96
C ASN A 49 -11.07 17.08 8.08
N LEU A 50 -11.29 15.77 8.01
CA LEU A 50 -10.74 14.81 8.96
C LEU A 50 -9.32 14.37 8.61
N ILE A 51 -8.82 14.77 7.45
CA ILE A 51 -7.47 14.43 6.98
C ILE A 51 -6.49 15.52 7.38
N LYS A 52 -5.39 15.10 7.98
CA LYS A 52 -4.23 15.97 8.20
C LYS A 52 -3.40 16.00 6.92
N ARG A 53 -3.28 17.19 6.34
CA ARG A 53 -2.63 17.39 5.04
C ARG A 53 -1.12 17.54 5.19
N GLY A 54 -0.41 17.19 4.11
CA GLY A 54 1.04 17.27 4.05
C GLY A 54 1.72 16.06 4.67
N TRP A 55 3.02 15.97 4.45
CA TRP A 55 3.82 14.91 5.04
C TRP A 55 4.00 15.15 6.54
N ILE A 56 3.64 14.15 7.31
CA ILE A 56 3.88 14.10 8.75
C ILE A 56 4.55 12.77 9.02
N GLY A 57 5.72 12.79 9.64
CA GLY A 57 6.38 11.56 10.07
C GLY A 57 5.54 10.78 11.09
N PRO A 58 5.65 9.45 11.14
CA PRO A 58 4.87 8.63 12.06
C PRO A 58 5.10 9.01 13.53
N GLU A 59 6.31 9.39 13.91
CA GLU A 59 6.63 9.85 15.26
C GLU A 59 5.84 11.09 15.65
N ALA A 60 5.78 12.10 14.76
CA ALA A 60 5.05 13.33 15.00
C ALA A 60 3.53 13.14 14.95
N ALA A 61 3.08 12.17 14.14
CA ALA A 61 1.67 11.87 13.96
C ALA A 61 0.98 11.48 15.26
N PHE A 62 1.59 10.57 16.02
CA PHE A 62 1.01 10.05 17.25
C PHE A 62 1.31 10.89 18.49
N VAL A 63 2.38 11.71 18.46
CA VAL A 63 2.71 12.64 19.56
C VAL A 63 1.72 13.80 19.62
N SER A 64 1.13 14.20 18.49
CA SER A 64 0.21 15.36 18.46
C SER A 64 -1.16 15.11 19.05
N ASP A 65 -1.51 13.87 19.36
CA ASP A 65 -2.82 13.43 19.89
C ASP A 65 -4.02 13.77 18.96
N ASP A 66 -3.72 14.21 17.73
CA ASP A 66 -4.71 14.69 16.76
C ASP A 66 -5.14 13.58 15.78
N MET A 67 -4.39 12.49 15.73
CA MET A 67 -4.62 11.40 14.78
C MET A 67 -5.11 10.13 15.43
N LEU A 68 -6.21 9.61 14.90
CA LEU A 68 -6.74 8.30 15.27
C LEU A 68 -6.17 7.20 14.38
N PHE A 69 -5.92 7.49 13.10
CA PHE A 69 -5.36 6.55 12.13
C PHE A 69 -4.18 7.17 11.39
N TYR A 70 -3.18 6.35 11.10
CA TYR A 70 -2.04 6.70 10.28
C TYR A 70 -1.80 5.58 9.26
N GLY A 71 -2.05 5.88 7.98
CA GLY A 71 -1.89 4.91 6.89
C GLY A 71 -0.47 4.89 6.38
N MET A 72 0.25 3.80 6.61
CA MET A 72 1.61 3.61 6.13
C MET A 72 1.98 2.12 6.17
N GLY A 73 3.16 1.79 5.63
CA GLY A 73 3.73 0.45 5.82
C GLY A 73 4.09 0.17 7.29
N THR A 74 4.06 -1.08 7.67
CA THR A 74 4.33 -1.54 9.05
C THR A 74 5.70 -1.09 9.60
N TRP A 75 6.66 -0.79 8.73
CA TRP A 75 7.98 -0.26 9.09
C TRP A 75 7.92 1.10 9.84
N ALA A 76 6.87 1.89 9.60
CA ALA A 76 6.71 3.19 10.23
C ALA A 76 6.37 3.10 11.72
N TYR A 77 5.88 1.95 12.19
CA TYR A 77 5.49 1.76 13.58
C TYR A 77 6.65 1.88 14.55
N ASN A 78 7.82 1.40 14.19
CA ASN A 78 8.96 1.37 15.11
C ASN A 78 9.33 2.77 15.63
N GLY A 79 9.35 3.77 14.75
CA GLY A 79 9.57 5.16 15.15
C GLY A 79 8.44 5.72 16.03
N ALA A 80 7.19 5.47 15.65
CA ALA A 80 6.03 5.91 16.39
C ALA A 80 5.97 5.34 17.81
N ALA A 81 6.23 4.03 17.97
CA ALA A 81 6.23 3.36 19.26
C ALA A 81 7.27 3.92 20.24
N LEU A 82 8.43 4.34 19.73
CA LEU A 82 9.47 4.96 20.55
C LEU A 82 9.08 6.37 21.02
N SER A 83 8.25 7.06 20.26
CA SER A 83 7.84 8.45 20.55
C SER A 83 6.65 8.56 21.49
N VAL A 84 5.84 7.51 21.60
CA VAL A 84 4.63 7.47 22.44
C VAL A 84 4.60 6.17 23.27
N PRO A 85 5.55 5.98 24.19
CA PRO A 85 5.73 4.73 24.90
C PRO A 85 4.55 4.32 25.79
N ASP A 86 3.74 5.28 26.24
CA ASP A 86 2.58 5.04 27.09
C ASP A 86 1.27 4.87 26.29
N SER A 87 1.32 5.00 24.96
CA SER A 87 0.15 4.88 24.10
C SER A 87 0.07 3.48 23.47
N THR A 88 -1.14 2.96 23.37
CA THR A 88 -1.40 1.71 22.66
C THR A 88 -1.62 2.01 21.19
N ILE A 89 -0.62 1.71 20.36
CA ILE A 89 -0.75 1.75 18.90
C ILE A 89 -1.07 0.32 18.43
N GLN A 90 -2.04 0.19 17.54
CA GLN A 90 -2.47 -1.09 16.99
C GLN A 90 -2.32 -1.08 15.46
N ILE A 91 -2.04 -2.24 14.90
CA ILE A 91 -2.08 -2.45 13.45
C ILE A 91 -3.47 -2.95 13.08
N VAL A 92 -4.07 -2.30 12.11
CA VAL A 92 -5.38 -2.69 11.57
C VAL A 92 -5.31 -2.67 10.04
N PRO A 93 -6.00 -3.56 9.34
CA PRO A 93 -6.12 -3.49 7.89
C PRO A 93 -6.88 -2.23 7.47
N LEU A 94 -6.64 -1.79 6.23
CA LEU A 94 -7.50 -0.78 5.62
C LEU A 94 -8.93 -1.33 5.48
N PRO A 95 -9.94 -0.44 5.53
CA PRO A 95 -11.33 -0.86 5.39
C PRO A 95 -11.55 -1.60 4.07
N LYS A 96 -12.30 -2.69 4.15
CA LYS A 96 -12.73 -3.46 2.99
C LYS A 96 -13.89 -2.76 2.28
N ASP A 97 -13.91 -2.79 0.94
CA ASP A 97 -15.09 -2.43 0.16
C ASP A 97 -16.24 -3.39 0.52
N PRO A 98 -17.39 -2.89 1.01
CA PRO A 98 -18.51 -3.73 1.45
C PRO A 98 -19.15 -4.55 0.31
N GLU A 99 -18.90 -4.20 -0.95
CA GLU A 99 -19.39 -4.94 -2.11
C GLU A 99 -18.44 -6.08 -2.55
N GLN A 100 -17.31 -6.27 -1.85
CA GLN A 100 -16.37 -7.35 -2.13
C GLN A 100 -16.48 -8.46 -1.09
N ASP A 101 -16.41 -9.70 -1.53
CA ASP A 101 -16.37 -10.87 -0.64
C ASP A 101 -14.97 -11.08 -0.06
N GLU A 102 -13.93 -10.78 -0.83
CA GLU A 102 -12.53 -10.95 -0.47
C GLU A 102 -11.96 -9.70 0.20
N ASN A 103 -10.91 -9.90 0.99
CA ASN A 103 -10.09 -8.81 1.51
C ASN A 103 -8.89 -8.60 0.58
N PHE A 104 -8.71 -7.36 0.14
CA PHE A 104 -7.59 -7.00 -0.71
C PHE A 104 -6.57 -6.15 0.05
N VAL A 105 -5.31 -6.34 -0.28
CA VAL A 105 -4.21 -5.54 0.25
C VAL A 105 -3.31 -5.06 -0.88
N SER A 106 -3.02 -3.75 -0.87
CA SER A 106 -2.07 -3.19 -1.81
C SER A 106 -0.66 -3.68 -1.50
N ALA A 107 0.01 -4.24 -2.49
CA ALA A 107 1.36 -4.77 -2.36
C ALA A 107 2.34 -4.05 -3.27
N LYS A 108 3.58 -3.92 -2.79
CA LYS A 108 4.73 -3.47 -3.58
C LYS A 108 5.71 -4.63 -3.73
N ILE A 109 6.23 -4.79 -4.95
CA ILE A 109 7.24 -5.81 -5.24
C ILE A 109 8.62 -5.22 -5.00
N ASN A 110 9.37 -5.79 -4.06
CA ASN A 110 10.81 -5.59 -3.96
C ASN A 110 11.50 -6.77 -4.63
N ALA A 111 12.20 -6.51 -5.73
CA ALA A 111 12.84 -7.55 -6.51
C ALA A 111 14.36 -7.53 -6.36
N TYR A 112 14.96 -8.70 -6.34
CA TYR A 112 16.40 -8.86 -6.47
C TYR A 112 16.74 -9.08 -7.93
N MET A 113 17.68 -8.30 -8.46
CA MET A 113 18.14 -8.45 -9.82
C MET A 113 19.51 -9.10 -9.84
N TRP A 114 19.64 -10.11 -10.69
CA TRP A 114 20.91 -10.75 -10.98
C TRP A 114 21.63 -9.98 -12.09
N VAL A 115 22.84 -9.56 -11.82
CA VAL A 115 23.65 -8.86 -12.83
C VAL A 115 24.10 -9.87 -13.90
N ARG A 116 23.79 -9.57 -15.16
CA ARG A 116 24.20 -10.41 -16.31
C ARG A 116 25.70 -10.56 -16.35
N GLY A 117 26.18 -11.81 -16.43
CA GLY A 117 27.62 -12.15 -16.42
C GLY A 117 28.21 -12.40 -15.04
N SER A 118 27.41 -12.36 -13.97
CA SER A 118 27.84 -12.79 -12.65
C SER A 118 27.97 -14.31 -12.60
N GLU A 119 29.07 -14.82 -12.05
CA GLU A 119 29.34 -16.26 -11.92
C GLU A 119 28.83 -16.88 -10.62
N ASN A 120 28.23 -16.06 -9.71
CA ASN A 120 27.85 -16.50 -8.37
C ASN A 120 26.39 -17.01 -8.25
N GLY A 121 25.87 -17.66 -9.29
CA GLY A 121 24.50 -18.15 -9.36
C GLY A 121 24.07 -19.07 -8.25
N ASP A 122 24.89 -20.01 -7.95
CA ASP A 122 24.58 -21.00 -6.91
C ASP A 122 24.53 -20.36 -5.51
N VAL A 123 25.35 -19.34 -5.26
CA VAL A 123 25.33 -18.61 -3.98
C VAL A 123 24.05 -17.80 -3.83
N VAL A 124 23.63 -17.11 -4.89
CA VAL A 124 22.37 -16.33 -4.87
C VAL A 124 21.18 -17.26 -4.70
N LYS A 125 21.16 -18.40 -5.41
CA LYS A 125 20.11 -19.41 -5.25
C LYS A 125 20.07 -19.95 -3.82
N ALA A 126 21.20 -20.33 -3.25
CA ALA A 126 21.26 -20.81 -1.86
C ALA A 126 20.77 -19.74 -0.87
N TRP A 127 21.13 -18.47 -1.08
CA TRP A 127 20.64 -17.37 -0.24
C TRP A 127 19.12 -17.20 -0.33
N LEU A 128 18.55 -17.24 -1.54
CA LEU A 128 17.11 -17.14 -1.74
C LEU A 128 16.37 -18.32 -1.10
N ASP A 129 16.88 -19.55 -1.25
CA ASP A 129 16.30 -20.74 -0.64
C ASP A 129 16.35 -20.65 0.90
N CYS A 130 17.45 -20.21 1.49
CA CYS A 130 17.58 -19.98 2.93
C CYS A 130 16.58 -18.90 3.40
N ASN A 131 16.48 -17.80 2.67
CA ASN A 131 15.56 -16.71 3.01
C ASN A 131 14.09 -17.19 2.98
N ARG A 132 13.72 -17.97 1.97
CA ARG A 132 12.40 -18.58 1.89
C ARG A 132 12.12 -19.52 3.06
N LEU A 133 13.07 -20.38 3.42
CA LEU A 133 12.91 -21.30 4.55
C LEU A 133 12.68 -20.57 5.86
N VAL A 134 13.48 -19.55 6.14
CA VAL A 134 13.37 -18.78 7.40
C VAL A 134 12.03 -18.07 7.53
N ASN A 135 11.46 -17.60 6.42
CA ASN A 135 10.22 -16.83 6.45
C ASN A 135 8.94 -17.67 6.34
N TYR A 136 9.01 -18.88 5.76
CA TYR A 136 7.81 -19.65 5.44
C TYR A 136 7.80 -21.08 5.99
N ASP A 137 8.93 -21.62 6.47
CA ASP A 137 8.94 -22.94 7.10
C ASP A 137 8.54 -22.80 8.57
N SER A 138 7.49 -23.53 8.97
CA SER A 138 6.94 -23.50 10.33
C SER A 138 7.98 -23.80 11.43
N LYS A 139 9.05 -24.52 11.08
CA LYS A 139 10.17 -24.78 12.00
C LYS A 139 10.91 -23.51 12.42
N TYR A 140 10.93 -22.51 11.54
CA TYR A 140 11.71 -21.27 11.76
C TYR A 140 10.85 -20.07 12.05
N THR A 141 9.57 -20.06 11.67
CA THR A 141 8.69 -18.89 11.79
C THR A 141 8.51 -18.44 13.23
N GLU A 142 8.38 -19.37 14.19
CA GLU A 142 8.26 -19.02 15.61
C GLU A 142 9.55 -18.38 16.14
N ALA A 143 10.71 -18.93 15.81
CA ALA A 143 11.99 -18.34 16.20
C ALA A 143 12.21 -16.97 15.56
N THR A 144 11.77 -16.79 14.31
CA THR A 144 11.81 -15.51 13.61
C THR A 144 10.91 -14.48 14.30
N LYS A 145 9.69 -14.86 14.66
CA LYS A 145 8.75 -14.03 15.41
C LYS A 145 9.35 -13.58 16.74
N GLN A 146 9.87 -14.51 17.54
CA GLN A 146 10.48 -14.19 18.82
C GLN A 146 11.64 -13.21 18.66
N LYS A 147 12.54 -13.46 17.73
CA LYS A 147 13.66 -12.57 17.45
C LYS A 147 13.20 -11.19 16.96
N PHE A 148 12.12 -11.13 16.17
CA PHE A 148 11.54 -9.86 15.75
C PHE A 148 11.02 -9.07 16.95
N LEU A 149 10.25 -9.70 17.84
CA LEU A 149 9.69 -9.07 19.04
C LEU A 149 10.78 -8.62 20.01
N GLU A 150 11.85 -9.39 20.17
CA GLU A 150 13.02 -8.99 20.98
C GLU A 150 13.72 -7.74 20.44
N ASN A 151 13.78 -7.56 19.12
CA ASN A 151 14.47 -6.46 18.49
C ASN A 151 13.58 -5.22 18.21
N ASN A 152 12.27 -5.34 18.36
CA ASN A 152 11.31 -4.29 18.05
C ASN A 152 10.41 -4.01 19.26
N ALA A 153 10.94 -3.24 20.20
CA ALA A 153 10.21 -2.81 21.38
C ALA A 153 8.90 -2.08 20.97
N GLY A 154 7.81 -2.45 21.62
CA GLY A 154 6.48 -1.91 21.32
C GLY A 154 5.64 -2.78 20.40
N TRP A 155 6.21 -3.75 19.71
CA TRP A 155 5.43 -4.77 18.99
C TRP A 155 4.91 -5.83 19.96
N THR A 156 3.64 -6.12 19.85
CA THR A 156 3.04 -7.28 20.52
C THR A 156 3.01 -8.49 19.58
N SER A 157 2.84 -9.68 20.16
CA SER A 157 2.64 -10.90 19.37
C SER A 157 1.43 -10.78 18.44
N GLU A 158 0.34 -10.20 18.93
CA GLU A 158 -0.88 -9.98 18.15
C GLU A 158 -0.64 -9.05 16.94
N MET A 159 0.08 -7.96 17.13
CA MET A 159 0.42 -7.05 16.03
C MET A 159 1.28 -7.71 14.97
N TYR A 160 2.23 -8.55 15.41
CA TYR A 160 3.04 -9.33 14.48
C TYR A 160 2.17 -10.28 13.65
N ASP A 161 1.24 -10.99 14.31
CA ASP A 161 0.35 -11.93 13.64
C ASP A 161 -0.56 -11.21 12.63
N ILE A 162 -1.15 -10.07 12.99
CA ILE A 162 -1.94 -9.24 12.07
C ILE A 162 -1.09 -8.78 10.87
N ALA A 163 0.15 -8.36 11.10
CA ALA A 163 1.04 -7.95 10.02
C ALA A 163 1.41 -9.12 9.08
N MET A 164 1.54 -10.32 9.61
CA MET A 164 1.79 -11.53 8.82
C MET A 164 0.55 -11.99 8.06
N ASP A 165 -0.65 -11.78 8.60
CA ASP A 165 -1.90 -12.08 7.92
C ASP A 165 -2.04 -11.36 6.56
N PHE A 166 -1.43 -10.18 6.40
CA PHE A 166 -1.43 -9.47 5.11
C PHE A 166 -0.68 -10.22 4.00
N TYR A 167 0.18 -11.16 4.35
CA TYR A 167 0.90 -12.02 3.40
C TYR A 167 0.26 -13.41 3.25
N ASP A 168 -0.80 -13.70 3.98
CA ASP A 168 -1.52 -14.97 3.93
C ASP A 168 -2.55 -14.94 2.78
N PRO A 169 -2.34 -15.72 1.70
CA PRO A 169 -3.25 -15.73 0.56
C PRO A 169 -4.65 -16.28 0.87
N ASP A 170 -4.82 -16.99 2.00
CA ASP A 170 -6.12 -17.46 2.45
C ASP A 170 -6.93 -16.35 3.15
N LYS A 171 -6.27 -15.24 3.53
CA LYS A 171 -6.89 -14.10 4.22
C LYS A 171 -6.97 -12.85 3.37
N PHE A 172 -5.95 -12.60 2.56
CA PHE A 172 -5.84 -11.41 1.73
C PHE A 172 -5.38 -11.74 0.31
N THR A 173 -6.05 -11.16 -0.67
CA THR A 173 -5.61 -11.14 -2.06
C THR A 173 -4.76 -9.89 -2.30
N MET A 174 -3.51 -10.09 -2.75
CA MET A 174 -2.60 -8.98 -3.04
C MET A 174 -2.98 -8.31 -4.36
N THR A 175 -3.11 -7.00 -4.35
CA THR A 175 -3.29 -6.19 -5.55
C THR A 175 -2.00 -5.46 -5.91
N TYR A 176 -1.62 -5.51 -7.18
CA TYR A 176 -0.42 -4.86 -7.70
C TYR A 176 -0.82 -3.81 -8.72
N ASP A 177 -0.38 -2.56 -8.50
CA ASP A 177 -0.55 -1.49 -9.47
C ASP A 177 0.73 -1.31 -10.28
N TYR A 178 0.60 -1.45 -11.58
CA TYR A 178 1.70 -1.24 -12.52
C TYR A 178 1.79 0.21 -13.00
N GLY A 179 0.79 1.03 -12.72
CA GLY A 179 0.70 2.41 -13.18
C GLY A 179 1.91 3.27 -12.80
N TYR A 180 2.39 3.13 -11.59
CA TYR A 180 3.58 3.87 -11.12
C TYR A 180 4.86 3.61 -11.91
N GLY A 181 5.00 2.44 -12.51
CA GLY A 181 6.20 2.07 -13.29
C GLY A 181 6.07 2.31 -14.77
N LEU A 182 4.86 2.45 -15.29
CA LEU A 182 4.56 2.45 -16.72
C LEU A 182 4.00 3.78 -17.22
N SER A 183 3.40 4.58 -16.35
CA SER A 183 2.83 5.89 -16.70
C SER A 183 3.41 6.99 -15.82
N THR A 184 3.95 8.02 -16.44
CA THR A 184 4.45 9.20 -15.72
C THR A 184 3.33 10.01 -15.10
N LEU A 185 2.13 9.95 -15.68
CA LEU A 185 0.94 10.62 -15.15
C LEU A 185 0.33 9.89 -13.93
N MET A 186 0.40 8.56 -13.92
CA MET A 186 -0.19 7.78 -12.83
C MET A 186 0.58 7.88 -11.52
N GLY A 187 1.85 8.20 -11.59
CA GLY A 187 2.71 8.35 -10.41
C GLY A 187 2.14 9.36 -9.41
N ASP A 188 2.95 10.31 -9.05
CA ASP A 188 2.56 11.31 -8.04
C ASP A 188 1.56 12.35 -8.58
N GLU A 189 1.43 12.50 -9.91
CA GLU A 189 0.67 13.61 -10.50
C GLU A 189 -0.85 13.39 -10.43
N VAL A 190 -1.39 12.31 -11.01
CA VAL A 190 -2.86 12.12 -11.07
C VAL A 190 -3.47 12.06 -9.68
N MET A 191 -2.91 11.28 -8.79
CA MET A 191 -3.47 11.10 -7.45
C MET A 191 -3.17 12.31 -6.55
N SER A 192 -2.01 12.92 -6.70
CA SER A 192 -1.63 14.13 -5.95
C SER A 192 -2.49 15.32 -6.33
N ILE A 193 -2.63 15.61 -7.63
CA ILE A 193 -3.45 16.71 -8.13
C ILE A 193 -4.91 16.51 -7.75
N LEU A 194 -5.45 15.30 -7.88
CA LEU A 194 -6.82 14.98 -7.50
C LEU A 194 -7.09 15.32 -6.03
N TYR A 195 -6.22 14.83 -5.13
CA TYR A 195 -6.46 15.03 -3.69
C TYR A 195 -6.16 16.45 -3.24
N GLU A 196 -5.20 17.14 -3.82
CA GLU A 196 -4.99 18.55 -3.60
C GLU A 196 -6.17 19.38 -4.10
N GLY A 197 -6.72 19.06 -5.27
CA GLY A 197 -7.90 19.69 -5.83
C GLY A 197 -9.11 19.56 -4.92
N ILE A 198 -9.43 18.34 -4.49
CA ILE A 198 -10.52 18.07 -3.56
C ILE A 198 -10.30 18.82 -2.24
N ALA A 199 -9.07 18.77 -1.72
CA ALA A 199 -8.70 19.40 -0.46
C ALA A 199 -8.80 20.91 -0.46
N ASN A 200 -8.61 21.56 -1.60
CA ASN A 200 -8.65 23.01 -1.76
C ASN A 200 -10.02 23.54 -2.27
N GLU A 201 -11.05 22.66 -2.23
CA GLU A 201 -12.39 22.98 -2.74
C GLU A 201 -12.40 23.32 -4.26
N GLN A 202 -11.36 22.92 -4.97
CA GLN A 202 -11.37 22.94 -6.42
C GLN A 202 -12.33 21.83 -6.87
N SER A 203 -13.04 22.06 -7.97
CA SER A 203 -14.13 21.20 -8.42
C SER A 203 -13.69 19.88 -9.04
N GLU A 204 -12.42 19.53 -8.94
CA GLU A 204 -11.91 18.25 -9.43
C GLU A 204 -12.41 17.09 -8.58
N ASN A 205 -12.88 16.06 -9.28
CA ASN A 205 -13.30 14.80 -8.71
C ASN A 205 -12.73 13.66 -9.56
N TRP A 206 -12.89 12.42 -9.08
CA TRP A 206 -12.33 11.27 -9.78
C TRP A 206 -12.80 11.17 -11.24
N VAL A 207 -14.08 11.36 -11.51
CA VAL A 207 -14.63 11.24 -12.86
C VAL A 207 -14.00 12.23 -13.82
N GLN A 208 -13.84 13.48 -13.42
CA GLN A 208 -13.17 14.49 -14.24
C GLN A 208 -11.70 14.16 -14.46
N THR A 209 -10.99 13.73 -13.43
CA THR A 209 -9.58 13.34 -13.52
C THR A 209 -9.41 12.15 -14.46
N ARG A 210 -10.23 11.12 -14.29
CA ARG A 210 -10.24 9.95 -15.16
C ARG A 210 -10.49 10.34 -16.63
N ASP A 211 -11.54 11.11 -16.90
CA ASP A 211 -11.91 11.51 -18.27
C ASP A 211 -10.86 12.39 -18.93
N THR A 212 -10.07 13.12 -18.13
CA THR A 212 -8.98 13.95 -18.64
C THR A 212 -7.74 13.13 -19.01
N TYR A 213 -7.38 12.15 -18.17
CA TYR A 213 -6.06 11.50 -18.26
C TYR A 213 -6.09 10.07 -18.78
N SER A 214 -7.24 9.41 -18.83
CA SER A 214 -7.31 7.97 -19.18
C SER A 214 -6.70 7.65 -20.54
N SER A 215 -6.95 8.48 -21.57
CA SER A 215 -6.39 8.26 -22.91
C SER A 215 -4.86 8.41 -22.94
N VAL A 216 -4.30 9.29 -22.13
CA VAL A 216 -2.84 9.46 -22.06
C VAL A 216 -2.20 8.27 -21.36
N VAL A 217 -2.85 7.75 -20.32
CA VAL A 217 -2.40 6.52 -19.65
C VAL A 217 -2.42 5.34 -20.62
N ASP A 218 -3.48 5.21 -21.45
CA ASP A 218 -3.56 4.18 -22.49
C ASP A 218 -2.38 4.26 -23.47
N GLU A 219 -2.02 5.48 -23.91
CA GLU A 219 -0.88 5.70 -24.81
C GLU A 219 0.45 5.36 -24.14
N GLU A 220 0.64 5.72 -22.88
CA GLU A 220 1.88 5.46 -22.14
C GLU A 220 2.09 3.97 -21.88
N ILE A 221 1.05 3.24 -21.46
CA ILE A 221 1.19 1.80 -21.17
C ILE A 221 1.33 0.94 -22.42
N ALA A 222 0.71 1.35 -23.54
CA ALA A 222 0.79 0.63 -24.82
C ALA A 222 2.23 0.52 -25.37
N VAL A 223 3.16 1.34 -24.90
CA VAL A 223 4.58 1.25 -25.30
C VAL A 223 5.25 -0.03 -24.79
N TYR A 224 4.67 -0.67 -23.78
CA TYR A 224 5.23 -1.85 -23.12
C TYR A 224 4.55 -3.16 -23.57
N ASP A 225 3.50 -3.11 -24.37
CA ASP A 225 2.84 -4.25 -25.01
C ASP A 225 3.62 -4.66 -26.28
#